data_7bf5c203ba422c6c3fcc42ba6756f5d6
#
_entry.id   7bf5c203ba422c6c3fcc42ba6756f5d6
#
_cell.length_a   1.000
_cell.length_b   1.000
_cell.length_c   1.000
_cell.angle_alpha   90.00
_cell.angle_beta   90.00
_cell.angle_gamma   90.00
#
_symmetry.space_group_name_H-M   'P 1'
#
loop_
_entity.id
_entity.type
_entity.pdbx_description
1 polymer ?
#
loop_
_entity_poly.entity_id
_entity_poly.type
_entity_poly.pdbx_seq_one_letter_code
_entity_poly.pdbx_strand_id
1 'polypeptide(L)'
;GAAGLCDMLRRKTTSTVQVSVLMTICLLIPVQMVTQTWDDHDRSNRFTCRDFGANYLMTLPDEGNPIIFCNGDNDTFPLWYNQDTEEVRRDARVCNLSYAQADWYIYQQQCPLYNAPGLPISWNKNQYQEGKNEYVVVRPELKKQVEELYRKHPEEARESFGEDPFEVKNILK
;
A
#
# COMPACT_ATOMS: atom_id res chain seq x y z
N GLY A 1 11.66 26.18 20.08
CA GLY A 1 11.56 24.76 19.93
C GLY A 1 12.53 23.98 20.84
N ALA A 2 12.52 22.65 20.72
CA ALA A 2 13.30 21.72 21.56
C ALA A 2 14.81 22.02 21.63
N ALA A 3 15.41 22.53 20.55
CA ALA A 3 16.81 22.91 20.51
C ALA A 3 17.16 24.07 21.50
N GLY A 4 16.27 25.07 21.62
CA GLY A 4 16.47 26.17 22.58
C GLY A 4 16.38 25.73 24.05
N LEU A 5 15.52 24.74 24.32
CA LEU A 5 15.39 24.16 25.65
C LEU A 5 16.63 23.34 26.03
N CYS A 6 17.16 22.54 25.10
CA CYS A 6 18.39 21.80 25.29
C CYS A 6 19.61 22.70 25.53
N ASP A 7 19.70 23.86 24.85
CA ASP A 7 20.78 24.84 25.03
C ASP A 7 20.67 25.56 26.37
N MET A 8 19.47 25.85 26.83
CA MET A 8 19.22 26.44 28.16
C MET A 8 19.61 25.47 29.29
N LEU A 9 19.33 24.19 29.13
CA LEU A 9 19.72 23.14 30.08
C LEU A 9 21.23 22.88 30.10
N ARG A 10 21.92 23.14 28.98
CA ARG A 10 23.39 22.93 28.83
C ARG A 10 24.21 24.06 29.38
N ARG A 11 23.69 25.29 29.49
CA ARG A 11 24.46 26.52 29.85
C ARG A 11 24.48 26.90 31.31
N LYS A 12 23.67 26.26 32.18
CA LYS A 12 23.69 26.53 33.63
C LYS A 12 23.69 25.22 34.39
N THR A 13 24.43 25.16 35.50
CA THR A 13 24.27 24.14 36.53
C THR A 13 22.84 24.23 37.07
N THR A 14 21.93 23.59 36.37
CA THR A 14 20.53 23.64 36.67
C THR A 14 20.31 22.80 37.92
N SER A 15 19.76 23.40 38.96
CA SER A 15 19.40 22.68 40.19
C SER A 15 18.49 21.50 39.81
N THR A 16 18.69 20.36 40.49
CA THR A 16 17.82 19.16 40.31
C THR A 16 16.35 19.51 40.41
N VAL A 17 15.99 20.47 41.25
CA VAL A 17 14.63 20.97 41.43
C VAL A 17 14.11 21.61 40.14
N GLN A 18 14.91 22.44 39.46
CA GLN A 18 14.51 23.09 38.23
C GLN A 18 14.29 22.08 37.09
N VAL A 19 15.15 21.06 37.03
CA VAL A 19 14.97 19.96 36.04
C VAL A 19 13.69 19.17 36.35
N SER A 20 13.46 18.84 37.61
CA SER A 20 12.26 18.11 38.03
C SER A 20 10.96 18.87 37.70
N VAL A 21 10.96 20.19 38.01
CA VAL A 21 9.79 21.05 37.66
C VAL A 21 9.53 21.06 36.17
N LEU A 22 10.61 21.25 35.37
CA LEU A 22 10.47 21.27 33.90
C LEU A 22 9.97 19.93 33.37
N MET A 23 10.52 18.84 33.86
CA MET A 23 10.06 17.47 33.49
C MET A 23 8.58 17.24 33.84
N THR A 24 8.15 17.70 35.01
CA THR A 24 6.76 17.62 35.44
C THR A 24 5.86 18.41 34.50
N ILE A 25 6.22 19.64 34.15
CA ILE A 25 5.47 20.45 33.19
C ILE A 25 5.38 19.77 31.82
N CYS A 26 6.51 19.21 31.33
CA CYS A 26 6.52 18.47 30.06
C CYS A 26 5.64 17.23 30.09
N LEU A 27 5.49 16.55 31.21
CA LEU A 27 4.61 15.38 31.36
C LEU A 27 3.13 15.76 31.48
N LEU A 28 2.81 16.95 31.99
CA LEU A 28 1.42 17.41 32.08
C LEU A 28 0.78 17.59 30.68
N ILE A 29 1.54 18.00 29.69
CA ILE A 29 1.04 18.19 28.31
C ILE A 29 0.45 16.90 27.73
N PRO A 30 1.21 15.78 27.63
CA PRO A 30 0.66 14.54 27.10
C PRO A 30 -0.46 13.97 27.97
N VAL A 31 -0.41 14.13 29.30
CA VAL A 31 -1.51 13.71 30.17
C VAL A 31 -2.79 14.47 29.85
N GLN A 32 -2.71 15.80 29.70
CA GLN A 32 -3.84 16.61 29.32
C GLN A 32 -4.38 16.22 27.93
N MET A 33 -3.49 15.98 26.97
CA MET A 33 -3.92 15.52 25.64
C MET A 33 -4.67 14.19 25.72
N VAL A 34 -4.15 13.21 26.44
CA VAL A 34 -4.82 11.92 26.63
C VAL A 34 -6.20 12.08 27.23
N THR A 35 -6.34 12.90 28.28
CA THR A 35 -7.65 13.10 28.95
C THR A 35 -8.69 13.80 28.05
N GLN A 36 -8.24 14.66 27.17
CA GLN A 36 -9.14 15.39 26.27
C GLN A 36 -9.51 14.61 25.01
N THR A 37 -8.62 13.73 24.53
CA THR A 37 -8.80 13.05 23.24
C THR A 37 -9.05 11.55 23.39
N TRP A 38 -9.19 11.06 24.63
CA TRP A 38 -9.37 9.62 24.88
C TRP A 38 -10.56 9.04 24.12
N ASP A 39 -11.73 9.68 24.22
CA ASP A 39 -12.95 9.20 23.56
C ASP A 39 -12.84 9.15 22.04
N ASP A 40 -12.10 10.09 21.46
CA ASP A 40 -11.87 10.12 20.01
C ASP A 40 -10.90 9.04 19.53
N HIS A 41 -9.93 8.66 20.39
CA HIS A 41 -8.88 7.71 20.06
C HIS A 41 -9.13 6.29 20.59
N ASP A 42 -10.04 6.14 21.54
CA ASP A 42 -10.44 4.81 22.03
C ASP A 42 -11.21 4.06 20.94
N ARG A 43 -10.57 3.02 20.43
CA ARG A 43 -11.12 2.14 19.40
C ARG A 43 -11.38 0.73 19.90
N SER A 44 -11.32 0.51 21.21
CA SER A 44 -11.45 -0.81 21.85
C SER A 44 -12.77 -1.52 21.54
N ASN A 45 -13.83 -0.76 21.22
CA ASN A 45 -15.17 -1.29 20.91
C ASN A 45 -15.58 -1.07 19.43
N ARG A 46 -14.63 -0.77 18.53
CA ARG A 46 -14.93 -0.50 17.13
C ARG A 46 -14.61 -1.72 16.27
N PHE A 47 -15.55 -2.63 16.16
CA PHE A 47 -15.41 -3.88 15.42
C PHE A 47 -15.91 -3.82 13.97
N THR A 48 -16.34 -2.66 13.48
CA THR A 48 -16.96 -2.51 12.15
C THR A 48 -16.12 -3.06 11.03
N CYS A 49 -14.81 -2.80 11.02
CA CYS A 49 -13.92 -3.30 9.95
C CYS A 49 -13.76 -4.83 10.02
N ARG A 50 -13.66 -5.38 11.23
CA ARG A 50 -13.60 -6.83 11.45
C ARG A 50 -14.89 -7.50 10.95
N ASP A 51 -16.04 -6.98 11.40
CA ASP A 51 -17.34 -7.55 11.05
C ASP A 51 -17.65 -7.40 9.56
N PHE A 52 -17.26 -6.29 8.95
CA PHE A 52 -17.31 -6.10 7.49
C PHE A 52 -16.50 -7.20 6.77
N GLY A 53 -15.23 -7.39 7.13
CA GLY A 53 -14.37 -8.38 6.52
C GLY A 53 -14.89 -9.81 6.72
N ALA A 54 -15.35 -10.15 7.92
CA ALA A 54 -15.93 -11.44 8.23
C ALA A 54 -17.19 -11.71 7.37
N ASN A 55 -18.12 -10.75 7.35
CA ASN A 55 -19.34 -10.88 6.55
C ASN A 55 -19.01 -11.05 5.06
N TYR A 56 -18.03 -10.31 4.56
CA TYR A 56 -17.61 -10.41 3.16
C TYR A 56 -17.04 -11.79 2.82
N LEU A 57 -16.19 -12.34 3.66
CA LEU A 57 -15.64 -13.69 3.51
C LEU A 57 -16.74 -14.78 3.62
N MET A 58 -17.72 -14.59 4.49
CA MET A 58 -18.82 -15.54 4.68
C MET A 58 -19.82 -15.56 3.52
N THR A 59 -19.78 -14.62 2.59
CA THR A 59 -20.59 -14.68 1.35
C THR A 59 -20.02 -15.64 0.30
N LEU A 60 -18.77 -16.07 0.49
CA LEU A 60 -18.11 -16.96 -0.46
C LEU A 60 -18.65 -18.40 -0.35
N PRO A 61 -18.67 -19.17 -1.44
CA PRO A 61 -19.03 -20.58 -1.41
C PRO A 61 -18.17 -21.36 -0.41
N ASP A 62 -18.74 -22.36 0.26
CA ASP A 62 -18.04 -23.17 1.25
C ASP A 62 -17.07 -24.17 0.65
N GLU A 63 -17.21 -24.45 -0.64
CA GLU A 63 -16.40 -25.44 -1.35
C GLU A 63 -15.62 -24.79 -2.51
N GLY A 64 -14.50 -25.41 -2.91
CA GLY A 64 -13.80 -25.10 -4.14
C GLY A 64 -12.69 -24.05 -4.04
N ASN A 65 -12.22 -23.69 -2.84
CA ASN A 65 -11.17 -22.68 -2.65
C ASN A 65 -11.51 -21.38 -3.38
N PRO A 66 -12.51 -20.63 -2.93
CA PRO A 66 -13.01 -19.47 -3.64
C PRO A 66 -11.96 -18.36 -3.71
N ILE A 67 -12.04 -17.56 -4.77
CA ILE A 67 -11.16 -16.40 -4.98
C ILE A 67 -12.03 -15.16 -4.91
N ILE A 68 -11.60 -14.19 -4.09
CA ILE A 68 -12.24 -12.88 -3.99
C ILE A 68 -11.29 -11.81 -4.52
N PHE A 69 -11.78 -10.99 -5.43
CA PHE A 69 -11.03 -9.86 -5.98
C PHE A 69 -11.46 -8.57 -5.28
N CYS A 70 -10.46 -7.84 -4.77
CA CYS A 70 -10.61 -6.55 -4.10
C CYS A 70 -9.86 -5.48 -4.89
N ASN A 71 -10.29 -4.23 -4.78
CA ASN A 71 -9.67 -3.15 -5.52
C ASN A 71 -9.26 -1.99 -4.59
N GLY A 72 -8.51 -2.27 -3.57
CA GLY A 72 -7.99 -1.26 -2.66
C GLY A 72 -7.80 -1.76 -1.23
N ASP A 73 -7.21 -0.93 -0.41
CA ASP A 73 -6.81 -1.26 0.95
C ASP A 73 -8.00 -1.41 1.89
N ASN A 74 -9.03 -0.57 1.69
CA ASN A 74 -10.23 -0.56 2.53
C ASN A 74 -11.00 -1.88 2.49
N ASP A 75 -10.99 -2.56 1.35
CA ASP A 75 -11.63 -3.85 1.18
C ASP A 75 -10.68 -4.98 1.63
N THR A 76 -9.41 -4.88 1.27
CA THR A 76 -8.43 -5.95 1.40
C THR A 76 -7.99 -6.15 2.85
N PHE A 77 -7.66 -5.09 3.59
CA PHE A 77 -7.12 -5.22 4.94
C PHE A 77 -8.09 -5.83 5.94
N PRO A 78 -9.40 -5.51 5.93
CA PRO A 78 -10.35 -6.22 6.77
C PRO A 78 -10.45 -7.72 6.46
N LEU A 79 -10.30 -8.12 5.20
CA LEU A 79 -10.29 -9.53 4.80
C LEU A 79 -9.03 -10.24 5.30
N TRP A 80 -7.87 -9.66 5.09
CA TRP A 80 -6.61 -10.20 5.58
C TRP A 80 -6.58 -10.29 7.11
N TYR A 81 -7.04 -9.25 7.81
CA TYR A 81 -7.17 -9.28 9.27
C TYR A 81 -7.99 -10.48 9.74
N ASN A 82 -9.15 -10.72 9.12
CA ASN A 82 -10.00 -11.85 9.49
C ASN A 82 -9.34 -13.20 9.18
N GLN A 83 -8.60 -13.33 8.07
CA GLN A 83 -7.86 -14.54 7.75
C GLN A 83 -6.65 -14.77 8.66
N ASP A 84 -5.90 -13.71 8.98
CA ASP A 84 -4.67 -13.80 9.75
C ASP A 84 -4.93 -13.98 11.25
N THR A 85 -5.88 -13.20 11.79
CA THR A 85 -6.08 -13.06 13.24
C THR A 85 -7.28 -13.87 13.74
N GLU A 86 -8.38 -13.82 13.01
CA GLU A 86 -9.63 -14.49 13.41
C GLU A 86 -9.76 -15.89 12.78
N GLU A 87 -8.83 -16.27 11.91
CA GLU A 87 -8.78 -17.56 11.20
C GLU A 87 -10.01 -17.87 10.33
N VAL A 88 -10.72 -16.82 9.89
CA VAL A 88 -11.94 -16.93 9.10
C VAL A 88 -11.61 -17.21 7.63
N ARG A 89 -12.20 -18.27 7.07
CA ARG A 89 -12.13 -18.61 5.63
C ARG A 89 -10.71 -18.59 5.06
N ARG A 90 -9.79 -19.28 5.72
CA ARG A 90 -8.41 -19.49 5.26
C ARG A 90 -8.32 -20.37 3.99
N ASP A 91 -9.43 -20.95 3.58
CA ASP A 91 -9.60 -21.65 2.30
C ASP A 91 -9.80 -20.70 1.11
N ALA A 92 -10.21 -19.47 1.37
CA ALA A 92 -10.44 -18.46 0.34
C ALA A 92 -9.16 -17.69 0.00
N ARG A 93 -8.98 -17.35 -1.28
CA ARG A 93 -7.87 -16.53 -1.75
C ARG A 93 -8.31 -15.09 -1.94
N VAL A 94 -7.72 -14.16 -1.19
CA VAL A 94 -7.93 -12.72 -1.35
C VAL A 94 -6.91 -12.18 -2.35
N CYS A 95 -7.39 -11.58 -3.44
CA CYS A 95 -6.57 -11.00 -4.49
C CYS A 95 -6.87 -9.50 -4.63
N ASN A 96 -5.89 -8.66 -4.30
CA ASN A 96 -5.99 -7.21 -4.49
C ASN A 96 -5.53 -6.83 -5.90
N LEU A 97 -6.44 -6.28 -6.69
CA LEU A 97 -6.15 -5.89 -8.08
C LEU A 97 -5.18 -4.71 -8.17
N SER A 98 -5.15 -3.83 -7.18
CA SER A 98 -4.20 -2.70 -7.17
C SER A 98 -2.76 -3.18 -7.02
N TYR A 99 -2.52 -4.28 -6.30
CA TYR A 99 -1.19 -4.88 -6.14
C TYR A 99 -0.84 -5.85 -7.27
N ALA A 100 -1.80 -6.26 -8.10
CA ALA A 100 -1.57 -7.19 -9.20
C ALA A 100 -0.65 -6.63 -10.31
N GLN A 101 -0.32 -5.35 -10.26
CA GLN A 101 0.69 -4.74 -11.12
C GLN A 101 2.13 -4.92 -10.63
N ALA A 102 2.33 -5.38 -9.37
CA ALA A 102 3.65 -5.61 -8.80
C ALA A 102 4.09 -7.07 -8.97
N ASP A 103 5.31 -7.28 -9.41
CA ASP A 103 5.87 -8.62 -9.69
C ASP A 103 5.93 -9.50 -8.43
N TRP A 104 6.33 -8.93 -7.28
CA TRP A 104 6.36 -9.64 -6.01
C TRP A 104 4.99 -10.14 -5.59
N TYR A 105 3.93 -9.37 -5.86
CA TYR A 105 2.57 -9.74 -5.49
C TYR A 105 2.03 -10.85 -6.40
N ILE A 106 2.30 -10.79 -7.71
CA ILE A 106 1.95 -11.86 -8.65
C ILE A 106 2.61 -13.17 -8.22
N TYR A 107 3.90 -13.13 -7.86
CA TYR A 107 4.59 -14.31 -7.33
C TYR A 107 3.95 -14.83 -6.04
N GLN A 108 3.60 -13.95 -5.11
CA GLN A 108 2.91 -14.32 -3.87
C GLN A 108 1.56 -15.00 -4.16
N GLN A 109 0.83 -14.50 -5.15
CA GLN A 109 -0.44 -15.09 -5.54
C GLN A 109 -0.29 -16.49 -6.20
N GLN A 110 0.84 -16.78 -6.83
CA GLN A 110 1.13 -18.13 -7.34
C GLN A 110 1.46 -19.15 -6.24
N CYS A 111 1.88 -18.67 -5.06
CA CYS A 111 2.21 -19.55 -3.93
C CYS A 111 0.96 -19.91 -3.12
N PRO A 112 0.89 -21.11 -2.53
CA PRO A 112 -0.15 -21.44 -1.55
C PRO A 112 -0.10 -20.49 -0.34
N LEU A 113 -1.25 -20.19 0.23
CA LEU A 113 -1.36 -19.39 1.45
C LEU A 113 -2.42 -20.01 2.36
N TYR A 114 -2.08 -20.32 3.61
CA TYR A 114 -2.93 -21.05 4.54
C TYR A 114 -3.45 -22.38 3.94
N ASN A 115 -4.77 -22.52 3.86
CA ASN A 115 -5.42 -23.69 3.28
C ASN A 115 -5.79 -23.48 1.79
N ALA A 116 -5.55 -22.29 1.25
CA ALA A 116 -5.85 -21.98 -0.14
C ALA A 116 -4.67 -22.31 -1.06
N PRO A 117 -4.89 -22.96 -2.20
CA PRO A 117 -3.85 -23.15 -3.21
C PRO A 117 -3.47 -21.81 -3.83
N GLY A 118 -2.31 -21.78 -4.51
CA GLY A 118 -1.94 -20.65 -5.34
C GLY A 118 -2.95 -20.42 -6.46
N LEU A 119 -3.06 -19.16 -6.91
CA LEU A 119 -3.89 -18.83 -8.08
C LEU A 119 -3.34 -19.55 -9.32
N PRO A 120 -4.21 -20.00 -10.25
CA PRO A 120 -3.80 -20.68 -11.47
C PRO A 120 -3.20 -19.72 -12.52
N ILE A 121 -2.20 -18.94 -12.10
CA ILE A 121 -1.48 -18.00 -12.96
C ILE A 121 -0.40 -18.77 -13.69
N SER A 122 -0.56 -18.91 -15.00
CA SER A 122 0.39 -19.67 -15.86
C SER A 122 1.65 -18.90 -16.24
N TRP A 123 1.74 -17.62 -15.85
CA TRP A 123 2.88 -16.78 -16.20
C TRP A 123 4.14 -17.17 -15.45
N ASN A 124 5.24 -17.24 -16.17
CA ASN A 124 6.57 -17.38 -15.56
C ASN A 124 7.12 -16.00 -15.16
N LYS A 125 8.13 -15.98 -14.29
CA LYS A 125 8.71 -14.75 -13.75
C LYS A 125 9.12 -13.74 -14.84
N ASN A 126 9.65 -14.21 -15.97
CA ASN A 126 10.08 -13.32 -17.05
C ASN A 126 8.94 -12.59 -17.75
N GLN A 127 7.69 -13.05 -17.60
CA GLN A 127 6.52 -12.44 -18.23
C GLN A 127 5.90 -11.32 -17.41
N TYR A 128 6.11 -11.30 -16.08
CA TYR A 128 5.55 -10.27 -15.20
C TYR A 128 6.58 -9.47 -14.42
N GLN A 129 7.88 -9.79 -14.58
CA GLN A 129 8.93 -9.06 -13.90
C GLN A 129 8.95 -7.60 -14.34
N GLU A 130 9.04 -6.70 -13.37
CA GLU A 130 9.10 -5.26 -13.57
C GLU A 130 10.16 -4.89 -14.63
N GLY A 131 9.81 -3.97 -15.54
CA GLY A 131 10.67 -3.50 -16.61
C GLY A 131 10.82 -4.45 -17.81
N LYS A 132 10.11 -5.59 -17.85
CA LYS A 132 10.24 -6.53 -18.98
C LYS A 132 9.05 -6.58 -19.92
N ASN A 133 7.84 -6.55 -19.40
CA ASN A 133 6.62 -6.68 -20.20
C ASN A 133 5.56 -5.66 -19.78
N GLU A 134 5.98 -4.42 -19.59
CA GLU A 134 5.10 -3.34 -19.22
C GLU A 134 4.48 -2.74 -20.47
N TYR A 135 3.17 -2.90 -20.63
CA TYR A 135 2.43 -2.38 -21.77
C TYR A 135 1.48 -1.27 -21.31
N VAL A 136 1.54 -0.15 -21.97
CA VAL A 136 0.55 0.92 -21.85
C VAL A 136 -0.42 0.81 -23.02
N VAL A 137 -1.73 0.78 -22.71
CA VAL A 137 -2.75 0.84 -23.75
C VAL A 137 -2.81 2.27 -24.30
N VAL A 138 -2.21 2.46 -25.46
CA VAL A 138 -2.21 3.75 -26.15
C VAL A 138 -3.44 3.85 -27.05
N ARG A 139 -4.18 4.97 -26.94
CA ARG A 139 -5.34 5.22 -27.82
C ARG A 139 -4.89 5.24 -29.28
N PRO A 140 -5.69 4.66 -30.21
CA PRO A 140 -5.34 4.60 -31.62
C PRO A 140 -5.01 5.96 -32.27
N GLU A 141 -5.66 7.02 -31.80
CA GLU A 141 -5.43 8.39 -32.29
C GLU A 141 -4.06 8.90 -31.86
N LEU A 142 -3.70 8.67 -30.58
CA LEU A 142 -2.41 9.06 -30.05
C LEU A 142 -1.28 8.27 -30.72
N LYS A 143 -1.49 6.97 -30.95
CA LYS A 143 -0.53 6.14 -31.68
C LYS A 143 -0.21 6.70 -33.05
N LYS A 144 -1.23 7.07 -33.83
CA LYS A 144 -1.05 7.70 -35.16
C LYS A 144 -0.30 9.03 -35.09
N GLN A 145 -0.62 9.88 -34.08
CA GLN A 145 0.08 11.16 -33.90
C GLN A 145 1.57 10.97 -33.60
N VAL A 146 1.90 10.02 -32.73
CA VAL A 146 3.28 9.70 -32.39
C VAL A 146 4.02 9.12 -33.59
N GLU A 147 3.43 8.18 -34.32
CA GLU A 147 4.01 7.62 -35.55
C GLU A 147 4.24 8.71 -36.64
N GLU A 148 3.32 9.67 -36.74
CA GLU A 148 3.50 10.83 -37.64
C GLU A 148 4.64 11.76 -37.21
N LEU A 149 4.79 11.98 -35.88
CA LEU A 149 5.89 12.77 -35.33
C LEU A 149 7.24 12.13 -35.64
N TYR A 150 7.39 10.82 -35.42
CA TYR A 150 8.61 10.08 -35.79
C TYR A 150 8.92 10.11 -37.28
N ARG A 151 7.89 10.14 -38.11
CA ARG A 151 8.08 10.26 -39.58
C ARG A 151 8.50 11.65 -40.04
N LYS A 152 7.93 12.71 -39.40
CA LYS A 152 8.16 14.11 -39.81
C LYS A 152 9.40 14.72 -39.16
N HIS A 153 9.63 14.40 -37.89
CA HIS A 153 10.69 14.98 -37.05
C HIS A 153 11.43 13.90 -36.27
N PRO A 154 12.18 13.01 -36.94
CA PRO A 154 12.75 11.82 -36.30
C PRO A 154 13.74 12.15 -35.16
N GLU A 155 14.54 13.21 -35.32
CA GLU A 155 15.52 13.57 -34.28
C GLU A 155 14.87 14.16 -33.03
N GLU A 156 13.92 15.07 -33.18
CA GLU A 156 13.16 15.64 -32.04
C GLU A 156 12.34 14.56 -31.34
N ALA A 157 11.75 13.65 -32.10
CA ALA A 157 10.97 12.54 -31.54
C ALA A 157 11.86 11.60 -30.74
N ARG A 158 13.05 11.25 -31.22
CA ARG A 158 14.01 10.39 -30.49
C ARG A 158 14.57 11.07 -29.25
N GLU A 159 14.81 12.36 -29.28
CA GLU A 159 15.28 13.13 -28.15
C GLU A 159 14.21 13.17 -27.02
N SER A 160 12.94 13.29 -27.40
CA SER A 160 11.82 13.39 -26.45
C SER A 160 11.36 12.05 -25.92
N PHE A 161 11.28 11.02 -26.76
CA PHE A 161 10.64 9.72 -26.44
C PHE A 161 11.59 8.52 -26.57
N GLY A 162 12.85 8.71 -26.95
CA GLY A 162 13.80 7.62 -27.16
C GLY A 162 13.60 6.92 -28.53
N GLU A 163 14.14 5.73 -28.67
CA GLU A 163 14.01 4.96 -29.92
C GLU A 163 12.66 4.27 -30.06
N ASP A 164 12.06 3.85 -28.94
CA ASP A 164 10.71 3.28 -28.90
C ASP A 164 9.77 4.18 -28.08
N PRO A 165 8.85 4.90 -28.75
CA PRO A 165 7.95 5.83 -28.09
C PRO A 165 6.90 5.15 -27.22
N PHE A 166 6.69 3.86 -27.37
CA PHE A 166 5.68 3.08 -26.64
C PHE A 166 6.28 2.27 -25.48
N GLU A 167 7.58 2.36 -25.24
CA GLU A 167 8.20 1.78 -24.07
C GLU A 167 7.83 2.61 -22.81
N VAL A 168 7.31 1.95 -21.76
CA VAL A 168 6.77 2.61 -20.55
C VAL A 168 7.76 3.59 -19.92
N LYS A 169 9.05 3.25 -19.88
CA LYS A 169 10.10 4.13 -19.34
C LYS A 169 10.24 5.46 -20.09
N ASN A 170 9.82 5.51 -21.37
CA ASN A 170 9.89 6.70 -22.20
C ASN A 170 8.60 7.54 -22.12
N ILE A 171 7.47 6.92 -21.74
CA ILE A 171 6.17 7.60 -21.56
C ILE A 171 6.11 8.33 -20.21
N LEU A 172 6.84 7.84 -19.20
CA LEU A 172 6.81 8.37 -17.84
C LEU A 172 7.88 9.44 -17.55
N LYS A 173 8.66 9.85 -18.55
CA LYS A 173 9.59 11.00 -18.48
C LYS A 173 8.85 12.31 -18.73
#